data_b54b1d8497fd5b4de1934bbd83d34bc6
#
_entry.id   b54b1d8497fd5b4de1934bbd83d34bc6
#
_cell.length_a   1.000
_cell.length_b   1.000
_cell.length_c   1.000
_cell.angle_alpha   90.00
_cell.angle_beta   90.00
_cell.angle_gamma   90.00
#
_symmetry.space_group_name_H-M   'P 1'
#
loop_
_entity.id
_entity.type
_entity.pdbx_description
1 polymer ?
#
loop_
_entity_poly.entity_id
_entity_poly.type
_entity_poly.pdbx_seq_one_letter_code
_entity_poly.pdbx_strand_id
1 'polypeptide(L)'
;MTTYQIQLLLLYLGYSPGSLDGLDGPTTQAAVKQFQQDFGGIQVDGLAGEETQKALKHAVAYGFLKRAEEPAQEPKTGTFWDEIKYFTPDEPYIRCPCGKCAGELPEEKLMRLADKVREQAGVPMIPTSTVRCDTHNAHVGGVSTSRHLYGRAMDFYLQGWNSQKTLALVKQQPEVAYAYAVDDSAVHMDVMI
;
A
#
# COMPACT_ATOMS: atom_id res chain seq x y z
N MET A 1 1.46 17.12 -21.38
CA MET A 1 0.38 16.87 -20.39
C MET A 1 -0.12 18.18 -19.83
N THR A 2 -1.39 18.24 -19.38
CA THR A 2 -1.91 19.40 -18.61
C THR A 2 -1.40 19.34 -17.17
N THR A 3 -1.40 20.47 -16.47
CA THR A 3 -1.02 20.55 -15.04
C THR A 3 -1.88 19.61 -14.20
N TYR A 4 -3.18 19.53 -14.48
CA TYR A 4 -4.09 18.57 -13.81
C TYR A 4 -3.63 17.11 -13.97
N GLN A 5 -3.21 16.73 -15.17
CA GLN A 5 -2.68 15.37 -15.41
C GLN A 5 -1.37 15.13 -14.65
N ILE A 6 -0.51 16.14 -14.55
CA ILE A 6 0.73 16.07 -13.77
C ILE A 6 0.41 15.90 -12.28
N GLN A 7 -0.52 16.69 -11.73
CA GLN A 7 -0.99 16.56 -10.35
C GLN A 7 -1.53 15.16 -10.07
N LEU A 8 -2.35 14.58 -10.97
CA LEU A 8 -2.87 13.23 -10.84
C LEU A 8 -1.76 12.17 -10.81
N LEU A 9 -0.78 12.27 -11.72
CA LEU A 9 0.32 11.31 -11.76
C LEU A 9 1.22 11.43 -10.53
N LEU A 10 1.50 12.65 -10.06
CA LEU A 10 2.24 12.87 -8.83
C LEU A 10 1.53 12.24 -7.62
N LEU A 11 0.22 12.48 -7.50
CA LEU A 11 -0.59 11.88 -6.44
C LEU A 11 -0.57 10.35 -6.51
N TYR A 12 -0.76 9.79 -7.70
CA TYR A 12 -0.70 8.34 -7.94
C TYR A 12 0.66 7.74 -7.53
N LEU A 13 1.75 8.49 -7.78
CA LEU A 13 3.11 8.08 -7.43
C LEU A 13 3.46 8.34 -5.95
N GLY A 14 2.54 8.83 -5.13
CA GLY A 14 2.72 9.05 -3.69
C GLY A 14 3.27 10.42 -3.32
N TYR A 15 3.29 11.38 -4.26
CA TYR A 15 3.65 12.77 -3.97
C TYR A 15 2.42 13.61 -3.61
N SER A 16 2.62 14.75 -2.95
CA SER A 16 1.55 15.63 -2.48
C SER A 16 1.50 16.91 -3.31
N PRO A 17 0.85 16.94 -4.50
CA PRO A 17 0.82 18.10 -5.37
C PRO A 17 -0.13 19.23 -4.89
N GLY A 18 -0.82 19.03 -3.77
CA GLY A 18 -1.90 19.92 -3.31
C GLY A 18 -3.23 19.61 -3.98
N SER A 19 -4.06 20.64 -4.15
CA SER A 19 -5.36 20.51 -4.83
C SER A 19 -5.18 20.10 -6.29
N LEU A 20 -6.07 19.22 -6.76
CA LEU A 20 -6.11 18.85 -8.19
C LEU A 20 -6.93 19.87 -8.98
N ASP A 21 -6.40 21.07 -9.12
CA ASP A 21 -7.07 22.24 -9.69
C ASP A 21 -6.57 22.64 -11.10
N GLY A 22 -5.51 21.96 -11.57
CA GLY A 22 -4.87 22.26 -12.84
C GLY A 22 -3.97 23.52 -12.81
N LEU A 23 -3.69 24.07 -11.63
CA LEU A 23 -2.82 25.23 -11.46
C LEU A 23 -1.41 24.79 -11.06
N ASP A 24 -0.40 25.38 -11.69
CA ASP A 24 1.00 25.15 -11.37
C ASP A 24 1.46 26.05 -10.22
N GLY A 25 0.92 25.77 -9.03
CA GLY A 25 1.22 26.50 -7.81
C GLY A 25 2.46 25.98 -7.07
N PRO A 26 2.89 26.71 -6.00
CA PRO A 26 4.09 26.34 -5.23
C PRO A 26 4.08 24.90 -4.69
N THR A 27 2.91 24.38 -4.30
CA THR A 27 2.76 23.01 -3.77
C THR A 27 2.96 21.99 -4.88
N THR A 28 2.41 22.24 -6.08
CA THR A 28 2.61 21.38 -7.26
C THR A 28 4.08 21.37 -7.67
N GLN A 29 4.73 22.54 -7.73
CA GLN A 29 6.15 22.68 -8.06
C GLN A 29 7.05 21.96 -7.04
N ALA A 30 6.73 22.06 -5.74
CA ALA A 30 7.43 21.32 -4.69
C ALA A 30 7.31 19.81 -4.89
N ALA A 31 6.13 19.30 -5.22
CA ALA A 31 5.90 17.88 -5.51
C ALA A 31 6.66 17.42 -6.77
N VAL A 32 6.68 18.24 -7.83
CA VAL A 32 7.49 17.98 -9.04
C VAL A 32 8.96 17.91 -8.69
N LYS A 33 9.46 18.85 -7.91
CA LYS A 33 10.87 18.90 -7.50
C LYS A 33 11.26 17.68 -6.68
N GLN A 34 10.40 17.25 -5.76
CA GLN A 34 10.61 16.04 -4.98
C GLN A 34 10.65 14.79 -5.88
N PHE A 35 9.70 14.68 -6.83
CA PHE A 35 9.71 13.58 -7.81
C PHE A 35 11.01 13.57 -8.63
N GLN A 36 11.48 14.72 -9.12
CA GLN A 36 12.72 14.82 -9.89
C GLN A 36 13.93 14.34 -9.08
N GLN A 37 13.99 14.70 -7.77
CA GLN A 37 15.05 14.24 -6.86
C GLN A 37 15.02 12.71 -6.69
N ASP A 38 13.84 12.17 -6.42
CA ASP A 38 13.67 10.74 -6.12
C ASP A 38 13.86 9.87 -7.36
N PHE A 39 13.40 10.34 -8.52
CA PHE A 39 13.55 9.65 -9.80
C PHE A 39 15.02 9.59 -10.25
N GLY A 40 15.77 10.67 -10.07
CA GLY A 40 17.17 10.80 -10.44
C GLY A 40 17.40 10.89 -11.97
N GLY A 41 18.58 11.36 -12.34
CA GLY A 41 18.99 11.43 -13.77
C GLY A 41 18.27 12.47 -14.63
N ILE A 42 17.45 13.34 -14.02
CA ILE A 42 16.78 14.47 -14.67
C ILE A 42 17.04 15.77 -13.89
N GLN A 43 16.82 16.92 -14.54
CA GLN A 43 17.02 18.22 -13.90
C GLN A 43 16.03 18.41 -12.73
N VAL A 44 16.54 18.91 -11.59
CA VAL A 44 15.76 19.17 -10.36
C VAL A 44 15.45 20.65 -10.26
N ASP A 45 14.44 21.13 -10.96
CA ASP A 45 14.06 22.54 -11.04
C ASP A 45 12.62 22.81 -10.53
N GLY A 46 11.83 21.77 -10.29
CA GLY A 46 10.42 21.89 -9.91
C GLY A 46 9.49 22.20 -11.08
N LEU A 47 9.99 22.17 -12.31
CA LEU A 47 9.20 22.40 -13.51
C LEU A 47 8.86 21.06 -14.20
N ALA A 48 7.60 20.86 -14.53
CA ALA A 48 7.15 19.66 -15.23
C ALA A 48 7.37 19.79 -16.76
N GLY A 49 8.61 20.05 -17.17
CA GLY A 49 9.05 20.10 -18.56
C GLY A 49 8.93 18.74 -19.27
N GLU A 50 9.34 18.69 -20.55
CA GLU A 50 9.20 17.48 -21.37
C GLU A 50 9.90 16.26 -20.76
N GLU A 51 11.10 16.44 -20.22
CA GLU A 51 11.88 15.39 -19.58
C GLU A 51 11.18 14.85 -18.33
N THR A 52 10.70 15.73 -17.46
CA THR A 52 9.93 15.36 -16.27
C THR A 52 8.62 14.65 -16.62
N GLN A 53 7.92 15.08 -17.66
CA GLN A 53 6.72 14.42 -18.15
C GLN A 53 6.98 13.03 -18.70
N LYS A 54 8.12 12.80 -19.38
CA LYS A 54 8.56 11.46 -19.79
C LYS A 54 8.87 10.58 -18.60
N ALA A 55 9.57 11.13 -17.60
CA ALA A 55 9.90 10.44 -16.36
C ALA A 55 8.64 10.05 -15.57
N LEU A 56 7.64 10.94 -15.43
CA LEU A 56 6.36 10.64 -14.78
C LEU A 56 5.61 9.48 -15.48
N LYS A 57 5.54 9.50 -16.82
CA LYS A 57 4.93 8.40 -17.57
C LYS A 57 5.69 7.10 -17.39
N HIS A 58 7.01 7.14 -17.41
CA HIS A 58 7.87 5.98 -17.18
C HIS A 58 7.65 5.42 -15.78
N ALA A 59 7.63 6.30 -14.77
CA ALA A 59 7.39 5.93 -13.38
C ALA A 59 6.07 5.16 -13.20
N VAL A 60 4.99 5.64 -13.82
CA VAL A 60 3.68 4.97 -13.79
C VAL A 60 3.71 3.65 -14.55
N ALA A 61 4.33 3.61 -15.73
CA ALA A 61 4.35 2.42 -16.58
C ALA A 61 5.17 1.26 -15.98
N TYR A 62 6.24 1.58 -15.25
CA TYR A 62 7.20 0.62 -14.73
C TYR A 62 7.22 0.52 -13.20
N GLY A 63 6.27 1.17 -12.53
CA GLY A 63 6.05 1.00 -11.10
C GLY A 63 7.04 1.73 -10.19
N PHE A 64 7.61 2.87 -10.63
CA PHE A 64 8.33 3.76 -9.73
C PHE A 64 7.30 4.49 -8.87
N LEU A 65 7.26 4.19 -7.59
CA LEU A 65 6.54 4.99 -6.60
C LEU A 65 7.56 5.72 -5.73
N LYS A 66 7.19 6.91 -5.25
CA LYS A 66 7.95 7.57 -4.19
C LYS A 66 8.17 6.53 -3.08
N ARG A 67 9.43 6.22 -2.79
CA ARG A 67 9.74 5.45 -1.58
C ARG A 67 9.15 6.24 -0.43
N ALA A 68 8.17 5.69 0.27
CA ALA A 68 7.69 6.31 1.49
C ALA A 68 8.92 6.65 2.31
N GLU A 69 9.13 7.92 2.64
CA GLU A 69 10.12 8.29 3.66
C GLU A 69 9.78 7.37 4.83
N GLU A 70 10.76 6.59 5.29
CA GLU A 70 10.54 5.83 6.52
C GLU A 70 10.06 6.87 7.53
N PRO A 71 8.84 6.76 8.07
CA PRO A 71 8.37 7.73 9.04
C PRO A 71 9.45 7.82 10.10
N ALA A 72 9.89 9.04 10.41
CA ALA A 72 10.84 9.28 11.47
C ALA A 72 10.39 8.43 12.65
N GLN A 73 11.24 7.46 13.08
CA GLN A 73 10.87 6.42 14.03
C GLN A 73 10.17 7.09 15.21
N GLU A 74 8.84 6.94 15.26
CA GLU A 74 8.10 7.34 16.46
C GLU A 74 8.70 6.57 17.63
N PRO A 75 8.73 7.14 18.84
CA PRO A 75 9.32 6.48 19.98
C PRO A 75 8.69 5.09 20.13
N LYS A 76 9.53 4.06 20.12
CA LYS A 76 9.10 2.67 20.18
C LYS A 76 8.10 2.49 21.33
N THR A 77 6.89 2.09 20.98
CA THR A 77 5.78 1.95 21.94
C THR A 77 5.86 0.67 22.76
N GLY A 78 6.87 -0.17 22.51
CA GLY A 78 7.06 -1.47 23.16
C GLY A 78 6.07 -2.53 22.68
N THR A 79 5.47 -2.33 21.52
CA THR A 79 4.57 -3.30 20.86
C THR A 79 5.29 -4.01 19.72
N PHE A 80 4.72 -5.13 19.23
CA PHE A 80 5.29 -5.85 18.08
C PHE A 80 5.33 -4.98 16.80
N TRP A 81 4.52 -3.92 16.72
CA TRP A 81 4.52 -2.98 15.59
C TRP A 81 5.87 -2.28 15.40
N ASP A 82 6.65 -2.10 16.46
CA ASP A 82 8.00 -1.53 16.39
C ASP A 82 8.99 -2.40 15.61
N GLU A 83 8.63 -3.67 15.37
CA GLU A 83 9.42 -4.65 14.63
C GLU A 83 8.88 -4.88 13.21
N ILE A 84 7.68 -4.38 12.89
CA ILE A 84 7.10 -4.44 11.54
C ILE A 84 7.76 -3.37 10.67
N LYS A 85 8.34 -3.79 9.56
CA LYS A 85 9.17 -2.92 8.70
C LYS A 85 8.35 -2.13 7.68
N TYR A 86 7.27 -2.71 7.19
CA TYR A 86 6.60 -2.21 5.98
C TYR A 86 5.17 -1.73 6.21
N PHE A 87 4.62 -1.90 7.40
CA PHE A 87 3.25 -1.55 7.73
C PHE A 87 3.19 -0.81 9.05
N THR A 88 2.22 0.08 9.16
CA THR A 88 1.88 0.77 10.41
C THR A 88 0.42 0.54 10.78
N PRO A 89 0.05 0.61 12.07
CA PRO A 89 -1.33 0.38 12.49
C PRO A 89 -2.33 1.41 11.96
N ASP A 90 -1.87 2.55 11.47
CA ASP A 90 -2.72 3.65 11.00
C ASP A 90 -2.89 3.70 9.47
N GLU A 91 -2.26 2.76 8.75
CA GLU A 91 -2.44 2.66 7.31
C GLU A 91 -3.86 2.25 6.93
N PRO A 92 -4.35 2.71 5.76
CA PRO A 92 -5.64 2.29 5.22
C PRO A 92 -5.75 0.76 5.14
N TYR A 93 -6.91 0.23 5.52
CA TYR A 93 -7.23 -1.21 5.48
C TYR A 93 -6.45 -2.13 6.44
N ILE A 94 -5.52 -1.60 7.24
CA ILE A 94 -4.96 -2.37 8.38
C ILE A 94 -6.03 -2.51 9.47
N ARG A 95 -6.78 -1.45 9.74
CA ARG A 95 -7.97 -1.49 10.62
C ARG A 95 -9.24 -1.68 9.82
N CYS A 96 -10.32 -2.02 10.50
CA CYS A 96 -11.64 -2.04 9.86
C CYS A 96 -12.02 -0.64 9.34
N PRO A 97 -12.30 -0.49 8.03
CA PRO A 97 -12.54 0.82 7.43
C PRO A 97 -13.96 1.34 7.63
N CYS A 98 -14.81 0.66 8.39
CA CYS A 98 -16.24 1.01 8.50
C CYS A 98 -16.54 2.34 9.25
N GLY A 99 -15.58 2.88 10.01
CA GLY A 99 -15.73 4.10 10.80
C GLY A 99 -16.74 4.01 11.97
N LYS A 100 -17.27 2.81 12.25
CA LYS A 100 -18.32 2.58 13.26
C LYS A 100 -17.89 1.64 14.39
N CYS A 101 -16.72 1.04 14.30
CA CYS A 101 -16.14 0.17 15.30
C CYS A 101 -14.89 0.81 15.91
N ALA A 102 -14.34 0.22 16.98
CA ALA A 102 -13.13 0.71 17.64
C ALA A 102 -11.86 0.62 16.79
N GLY A 103 -11.93 -0.05 15.62
CA GLY A 103 -10.79 -0.21 14.72
C GLY A 103 -9.77 -1.19 15.28
N GLU A 104 -10.21 -2.41 15.59
CA GLU A 104 -9.33 -3.48 16.05
C GLU A 104 -8.17 -3.71 15.09
N LEU A 105 -7.03 -4.08 15.64
CA LEU A 105 -5.80 -4.33 14.91
C LEU A 105 -5.65 -5.81 14.54
N PRO A 106 -4.94 -6.13 13.47
CA PRO A 106 -4.61 -7.51 13.12
C PRO A 106 -3.66 -8.14 14.14
N GLU A 107 -3.67 -9.47 14.21
CA GLU A 107 -2.75 -10.22 15.05
C GLU A 107 -1.30 -10.08 14.56
N GLU A 108 -0.36 -10.08 15.50
CA GLU A 108 1.09 -10.01 15.26
C GLU A 108 1.55 -11.02 14.20
N LYS A 109 1.08 -12.26 14.29
CA LYS A 109 1.47 -13.34 13.36
C LYS A 109 1.13 -13.02 11.90
N LEU A 110 -0.03 -12.40 11.66
CA LEU A 110 -0.43 -11.97 10.33
C LEU A 110 0.47 -10.86 9.81
N MET A 111 0.79 -9.87 10.65
CA MET A 111 1.60 -8.73 10.23
C MET A 111 3.06 -9.13 9.97
N ARG A 112 3.63 -10.02 10.78
CA ARG A 112 4.97 -10.59 10.52
C ARG A 112 5.01 -11.39 9.22
N LEU A 113 3.95 -12.15 8.93
CA LEU A 113 3.84 -12.84 7.64
C LEU A 113 3.74 -11.86 6.46
N ALA A 114 2.91 -10.82 6.58
CA ALA A 114 2.77 -9.80 5.54
C ALA A 114 4.09 -9.08 5.25
N ASP A 115 4.82 -8.72 6.31
CA ASP A 115 6.15 -8.10 6.23
C ASP A 115 7.15 -9.01 5.47
N LYS A 116 7.19 -10.29 5.85
CA LYS A 116 8.03 -11.31 5.21
C LYS A 116 7.71 -11.52 3.73
N VAL A 117 6.40 -11.62 3.38
CA VAL A 117 5.96 -11.77 2.00
C VAL A 117 6.34 -10.54 1.16
N ARG A 118 6.13 -9.33 1.69
CA ARG A 118 6.50 -8.08 1.02
C ARG A 118 8.01 -7.99 0.81
N GLU A 119 8.81 -8.36 1.81
CA GLU A 119 10.28 -8.36 1.68
C GLU A 119 10.74 -9.33 0.59
N GLN A 120 10.21 -10.54 0.57
CA GLN A 120 10.56 -11.54 -0.46
C GLN A 120 10.08 -11.15 -1.86
N ALA A 121 8.94 -10.46 -1.96
CA ALA A 121 8.42 -9.98 -3.24
C ALA A 121 9.27 -8.84 -3.83
N GLY A 122 9.92 -8.04 -2.97
CA GLY A 122 10.72 -6.88 -3.37
C GLY A 122 9.90 -5.74 -4.00
N VAL A 123 8.57 -5.78 -3.86
CA VAL A 123 7.62 -4.77 -4.39
C VAL A 123 6.60 -4.39 -3.31
N PRO A 124 5.96 -3.22 -3.41
CA PRO A 124 4.92 -2.83 -2.46
C PRO A 124 3.78 -3.87 -2.38
N MET A 125 3.38 -4.19 -1.15
CA MET A 125 2.16 -4.92 -0.84
C MET A 125 1.10 -3.92 -0.41
N ILE A 126 -0.06 -3.95 -1.05
CA ILE A 126 -1.15 -3.03 -0.82
C ILE A 126 -2.32 -3.83 -0.21
N PRO A 127 -2.58 -3.71 1.10
CA PRO A 127 -3.75 -4.30 1.72
C PRO A 127 -5.04 -3.69 1.17
N THR A 128 -6.06 -4.52 0.95
CA THR A 128 -7.40 -4.09 0.56
C THR A 128 -8.44 -4.42 1.63
N SER A 129 -8.13 -5.38 2.51
CA SER A 129 -8.92 -5.71 3.69
C SER A 129 -8.07 -6.51 4.67
N THR A 130 -8.05 -6.14 5.95
CA THR A 130 -7.36 -6.91 6.99
C THR A 130 -8.32 -7.27 8.11
N VAL A 131 -8.63 -6.37 9.02
CA VAL A 131 -9.61 -6.61 10.07
C VAL A 131 -11.00 -6.16 9.62
N ARG A 132 -12.02 -6.93 9.96
CA ARG A 132 -13.43 -6.56 9.78
C ARG A 132 -14.16 -6.74 11.10
N CYS A 133 -14.98 -5.78 11.51
CA CYS A 133 -15.98 -5.99 12.54
C CYS A 133 -17.17 -6.79 12.00
N ASP A 134 -17.99 -7.37 12.88
CA ASP A 134 -19.17 -8.18 12.48
C ASP A 134 -20.08 -7.43 11.51
N THR A 135 -20.38 -6.16 11.80
CA THR A 135 -21.25 -5.32 10.95
C THR A 135 -20.67 -5.12 9.55
N HIS A 136 -19.36 -4.84 9.46
CA HIS A 136 -18.70 -4.65 8.17
C HIS A 136 -18.61 -5.97 7.41
N ASN A 137 -18.25 -7.06 8.10
CA ASN A 137 -18.17 -8.39 7.50
C ASN A 137 -19.52 -8.81 6.90
N ALA A 138 -20.62 -8.62 7.64
CA ALA A 138 -21.96 -8.89 7.12
C ALA A 138 -22.33 -8.01 5.91
N HIS A 139 -21.92 -6.72 5.95
CA HIS A 139 -22.20 -5.77 4.86
C HIS A 139 -21.52 -6.17 3.55
N VAL A 140 -20.28 -6.70 3.63
CA VAL A 140 -19.52 -7.16 2.44
C VAL A 140 -19.81 -8.63 2.07
N GLY A 141 -20.80 -9.26 2.68
CA GLY A 141 -21.18 -10.65 2.40
C GLY A 141 -20.21 -11.70 2.94
N GLY A 142 -19.39 -11.33 3.93
CA GLY A 142 -18.44 -12.27 4.56
C GLY A 142 -19.15 -13.30 5.45
N VAL A 143 -18.59 -14.51 5.52
CA VAL A 143 -19.11 -15.58 6.37
C VAL A 143 -18.89 -15.27 7.86
N SER A 144 -19.74 -15.80 8.75
CA SER A 144 -19.66 -15.58 10.20
C SER A 144 -18.39 -16.16 10.85
N THR A 145 -17.69 -17.05 10.16
CA THR A 145 -16.43 -17.66 10.60
C THR A 145 -15.21 -17.05 9.90
N SER A 146 -15.38 -15.89 9.25
CA SER A 146 -14.31 -15.20 8.51
C SER A 146 -13.10 -14.93 9.41
N ARG A 147 -11.92 -15.25 8.94
CA ARG A 147 -10.65 -14.96 9.64
C ARG A 147 -10.36 -13.47 9.77
N HIS A 148 -10.93 -12.63 8.92
CA HIS A 148 -10.88 -11.16 9.05
C HIS A 148 -11.52 -10.65 10.34
N LEU A 149 -12.53 -11.34 10.88
CA LEU A 149 -13.16 -10.99 12.16
C LEU A 149 -12.19 -11.08 13.36
N TYR A 150 -11.18 -11.91 13.21
CA TYR A 150 -10.18 -12.18 14.24
C TYR A 150 -8.83 -11.51 13.96
N GLY A 151 -8.73 -10.68 12.94
CA GLY A 151 -7.44 -10.08 12.55
C GLY A 151 -6.41 -11.09 12.03
N ARG A 152 -6.86 -12.22 11.49
CA ARG A 152 -6.02 -13.36 11.05
C ARG A 152 -5.99 -13.55 9.55
N ALA A 153 -6.59 -12.66 8.78
CA ALA A 153 -6.60 -12.70 7.35
C ALA A 153 -6.31 -11.33 6.73
N MET A 154 -5.75 -11.34 5.54
CA MET A 154 -5.49 -10.17 4.73
C MET A 154 -5.82 -10.45 3.28
N ASP A 155 -6.60 -9.54 2.67
CA ASP A 155 -6.74 -9.43 1.23
C ASP A 155 -5.78 -8.33 0.75
N PHE A 156 -4.99 -8.60 -0.28
CA PHE A 156 -3.97 -7.67 -0.76
C PHE A 156 -3.55 -7.97 -2.19
N TYR A 157 -2.84 -7.03 -2.81
CA TYR A 157 -2.11 -7.27 -4.05
C TYR A 157 -0.65 -6.82 -3.92
N LEU A 158 0.23 -7.45 -4.70
CA LEU A 158 1.62 -7.03 -4.88
C LEU A 158 1.72 -6.19 -6.15
N GLN A 159 2.33 -5.03 -6.04
CA GLN A 159 2.41 -4.09 -7.15
C GLN A 159 3.10 -4.70 -8.37
N GLY A 160 2.41 -4.66 -9.53
CA GLY A 160 2.92 -5.21 -10.78
C GLY A 160 2.91 -6.74 -10.89
N TRP A 161 2.35 -7.45 -9.89
CA TRP A 161 2.18 -8.89 -9.93
C TRP A 161 0.71 -9.26 -10.17
N ASN A 162 0.49 -10.37 -10.87
CA ASN A 162 -0.84 -10.99 -10.92
C ASN A 162 -1.05 -11.91 -9.70
N SER A 163 -2.30 -12.30 -9.47
CA SER A 163 -2.67 -13.15 -8.34
C SER A 163 -1.99 -14.53 -8.37
N GLN A 164 -1.75 -15.11 -9.54
CA GLN A 164 -1.08 -16.42 -9.65
C GLN A 164 0.36 -16.36 -9.13
N LYS A 165 1.12 -15.35 -9.53
CA LYS A 165 2.49 -15.15 -9.08
C LYS A 165 2.53 -14.85 -7.58
N THR A 166 1.63 -14.00 -7.10
CA THR A 166 1.50 -13.66 -5.68
C THR A 166 1.15 -14.90 -4.85
N LEU A 167 0.17 -15.68 -5.31
CA LEU A 167 -0.28 -16.87 -4.62
C LEU A 167 0.81 -17.96 -4.54
N ALA A 168 1.65 -18.07 -5.59
CA ALA A 168 2.78 -18.99 -5.58
C ALA A 168 3.79 -18.64 -4.48
N LEU A 169 4.07 -17.36 -4.25
CA LEU A 169 4.94 -16.88 -3.17
C LEU A 169 4.30 -17.11 -1.79
N VAL A 170 3.02 -16.74 -1.64
CA VAL A 170 2.29 -16.87 -0.37
C VAL A 170 2.21 -18.34 0.08
N LYS A 171 1.92 -19.27 -0.82
CA LYS A 171 1.83 -20.71 -0.51
C LYS A 171 3.15 -21.36 -0.12
N GLN A 172 4.28 -20.70 -0.33
CA GLN A 172 5.58 -21.18 0.14
C GLN A 172 5.82 -20.86 1.62
N GLN A 173 4.98 -20.01 2.23
CA GLN A 173 5.15 -19.60 3.61
C GLN A 173 4.52 -20.65 4.55
N PRO A 174 5.29 -21.22 5.50
CA PRO A 174 4.77 -22.25 6.40
C PRO A 174 3.72 -21.71 7.39
N GLU A 175 3.65 -20.41 7.59
CA GLU A 175 2.70 -19.74 8.48
C GLU A 175 1.30 -19.63 7.88
N VAL A 176 1.17 -19.80 6.55
CA VAL A 176 -0.11 -19.70 5.84
C VAL A 176 -0.97 -20.93 6.10
N ALA A 177 -2.17 -20.71 6.61
CA ALA A 177 -3.16 -21.77 6.77
C ALA A 177 -3.95 -21.97 5.48
N TYR A 178 -4.36 -20.87 4.84
CA TYR A 178 -5.10 -20.90 3.60
C TYR A 178 -4.83 -19.65 2.75
N ALA A 179 -4.78 -19.80 1.43
CA ALA A 179 -4.64 -18.71 0.50
C ALA A 179 -5.28 -19.02 -0.86
N TYR A 180 -5.93 -18.02 -1.45
CA TYR A 180 -6.57 -18.11 -2.77
C TYR A 180 -6.54 -16.77 -3.51
N ALA A 181 -6.72 -16.81 -4.83
CA ALA A 181 -6.88 -15.61 -5.64
C ALA A 181 -8.29 -15.05 -5.46
N VAL A 182 -8.39 -13.77 -5.07
CA VAL A 182 -9.66 -13.05 -4.96
C VAL A 182 -10.13 -12.62 -6.36
N ASP A 183 -9.18 -12.13 -7.16
CA ASP A 183 -9.37 -11.75 -8.56
C ASP A 183 -8.04 -11.93 -9.33
N ASP A 184 -7.88 -11.29 -10.49
CA ASP A 184 -6.68 -11.38 -11.33
C ASP A 184 -5.44 -10.76 -10.69
N SER A 185 -5.58 -9.89 -9.68
CA SER A 185 -4.50 -9.16 -9.01
C SER A 185 -4.40 -9.46 -7.52
N ALA A 186 -5.53 -9.56 -6.84
CA ALA A 186 -5.62 -9.68 -5.40
C ALA A 186 -5.62 -11.14 -4.91
N VAL A 187 -5.01 -11.35 -3.75
CA VAL A 187 -4.89 -12.62 -3.06
C VAL A 187 -5.38 -12.47 -1.64
N HIS A 188 -6.12 -13.46 -1.18
CA HIS A 188 -6.42 -13.69 0.23
C HIS A 188 -5.35 -14.59 0.84
N MET A 189 -4.88 -14.26 2.03
CA MET A 189 -4.11 -15.16 2.88
C MET A 189 -4.62 -15.11 4.32
N ASP A 190 -4.60 -16.26 4.99
CA ASP A 190 -4.82 -16.33 6.43
C ASP A 190 -3.73 -17.15 7.14
N VAL A 191 -3.59 -16.92 8.46
CA VAL A 191 -2.57 -17.56 9.28
C VAL A 191 -3.17 -18.67 10.14
N MET A 192 -2.33 -19.69 10.44
CA MET A 192 -2.68 -20.75 11.40
C MET A 192 -2.87 -20.16 12.80
N ILE A 193 -3.75 -20.79 13.57
CA ILE A 193 -3.98 -20.51 14.99
C ILE A 193 -2.78 -21.03 15.80
#